data_a27ed69ae04c27a21691e0512a104eb5
#
_entry.id   a27ed69ae04c27a21691e0512a104eb5
#
_cell.length_a   1.000
_cell.length_b   1.000
_cell.length_c   1.000
_cell.angle_alpha   90.00
_cell.angle_beta   90.00
_cell.angle_gamma   90.00
#
_symmetry.space_group_name_H-M   'P 1'
#
loop_
_entity.id
_entity.type
_entity.pdbx_description
1 polymer ?
#
loop_
_entity_poly.entity_id
_entity_poly.type
_entity_poly.pdbx_seq_one_letter_code
_entity_poly.pdbx_strand_id
1 'polypeptide(L)'
;MGLGLYFEEGEGPKFKTTISNARDVANIGIPDPELELRYVMDAVRLIRKELDGKVPLIGFAGSPWTLATYMVEGGSSRDFYKTKSMLFADSATAHQLLARLADSVAT
;
A
#
# COMPACT_ATOMS: atom_id res chain seq x y z
N MET A 1 6.00 -5.14 1.17
CA MET A 1 6.68 -3.97 1.75
C MET A 1 7.04 -4.15 3.24
N GLY A 2 6.60 -5.20 3.92
CA GLY A 2 7.04 -5.59 5.26
C GLY A 2 6.28 -4.98 6.44
N LEU A 3 5.31 -4.10 6.23
CA LEU A 3 4.45 -3.63 7.32
C LEU A 3 3.41 -4.68 7.69
N GLY A 4 3.36 -5.04 8.98
CA GLY A 4 2.36 -5.98 9.49
C GLY A 4 0.96 -5.38 9.42
N LEU A 5 0.02 -6.11 8.82
CA LEU A 5 -1.37 -5.72 8.69
C LEU A 5 -2.24 -6.61 9.60
N TYR A 6 -3.28 -6.04 10.18
CA TYR A 6 -4.34 -6.77 10.87
C TYR A 6 -5.70 -6.14 10.58
N PHE A 7 -6.76 -6.90 10.80
CA PHE A 7 -8.13 -6.43 10.63
C PHE A 7 -8.79 -6.28 11.99
N GLU A 8 -9.48 -5.17 12.20
CA GLU A 8 -10.29 -4.92 13.36
C GLU A 8 -11.77 -4.85 12.95
N GLU A 9 -12.61 -5.54 13.69
CA GLU A 9 -14.03 -5.64 13.36
C GLU A 9 -14.69 -4.25 13.36
N GLY A 10 -15.34 -3.91 12.23
CA GLY A 10 -15.99 -2.61 12.03
C GLY A 10 -15.06 -1.44 11.61
N GLU A 11 -13.73 -1.61 11.67
CA GLU A 11 -12.79 -0.53 11.36
C GLU A 11 -11.91 -0.77 10.13
N GLY A 12 -11.90 -2.00 9.61
CA GLY A 12 -11.12 -2.36 8.42
C GLY A 12 -9.63 -2.64 8.70
N PRO A 13 -8.76 -2.53 7.68
CA PRO A 13 -7.36 -2.85 7.81
C PRO A 13 -6.60 -1.80 8.61
N LYS A 14 -5.75 -2.26 9.53
CA LYS A 14 -4.84 -1.44 10.33
C LYS A 14 -3.41 -1.96 10.26
N PHE A 15 -2.44 -1.08 10.39
CA PHE A 15 -1.02 -1.43 10.45
C PHE A 15 -0.55 -1.56 11.90
N LYS A 16 0.24 -2.59 12.17
CA LYS A 16 0.87 -2.80 13.49
C LYS A 16 1.91 -1.73 13.80
N THR A 17 2.58 -1.23 12.75
CA THR A 17 3.58 -0.17 12.83
C THR A 17 3.29 0.87 11.75
N THR A 18 3.52 2.14 12.06
CA THR A 18 3.30 3.26 11.14
C THR A 18 4.62 3.85 10.67
N ILE A 19 4.58 4.55 9.55
CA ILE A 19 5.72 5.30 9.01
C ILE A 19 5.69 6.70 9.60
N SER A 20 6.76 7.09 10.31
CA SER A 20 6.84 8.37 11.01
C SER A 20 8.05 9.20 10.62
N ASN A 21 9.09 8.61 10.05
CA ASN A 21 10.36 9.26 9.76
C ASN A 21 11.11 8.59 8.60
N ALA A 22 12.22 9.19 8.16
CA ALA A 22 13.03 8.70 7.06
C ALA A 22 13.60 7.29 7.28
N ARG A 23 13.90 6.90 8.53
CA ARG A 23 14.38 5.55 8.85
C ARG A 23 13.30 4.50 8.60
N ASP A 24 12.06 4.80 8.96
CA ASP A 24 10.95 3.90 8.71
C ASP A 24 10.75 3.72 7.20
N VAL A 25 10.84 4.81 6.43
CA VAL A 25 10.78 4.77 4.96
C VAL A 25 11.91 3.93 4.37
N ALA A 26 13.13 4.06 4.90
CA ALA A 26 14.29 3.26 4.42
C ALA A 26 14.10 1.76 4.66
N ASN A 27 13.36 1.37 5.69
CA ASN A 27 13.13 -0.02 6.05
C ASN A 27 11.99 -0.70 5.25
N ILE A 28 11.19 0.06 4.49
CA ILE A 28 10.16 -0.56 3.63
C ILE A 28 10.83 -1.15 2.39
N GLY A 29 10.56 -2.43 2.11
CA GLY A 29 10.98 -3.10 0.89
C GLY A 29 10.08 -2.77 -0.30
N ILE A 30 10.63 -2.85 -1.50
CA ILE A 30 9.85 -2.95 -2.73
C ILE A 30 9.70 -4.46 -2.98
N PRO A 31 8.48 -5.01 -2.96
CA PRO A 31 8.29 -6.45 -3.12
C PRO A 31 8.61 -6.88 -4.55
N ASP A 32 9.18 -8.06 -4.71
CA ASP A 32 9.24 -8.74 -5.99
C ASP A 32 7.89 -9.43 -6.24
N PRO A 33 7.09 -8.99 -7.24
CA PRO A 33 5.76 -9.56 -7.47
C PRO A 33 5.79 -11.04 -7.82
N GLU A 34 6.81 -11.49 -8.54
CA GLU A 34 6.92 -12.89 -8.97
C GLU A 34 7.27 -13.83 -7.81
N LEU A 35 8.00 -13.35 -6.82
CA LEU A 35 8.39 -14.14 -5.65
C LEU A 35 7.41 -13.97 -4.49
N GLU A 36 7.08 -12.73 -4.14
CA GLU A 36 6.35 -12.41 -2.91
C GLU A 36 4.83 -12.32 -3.12
N LEU A 37 4.38 -12.00 -4.35
CA LEU A 37 2.97 -11.79 -4.68
C LEU A 37 2.44 -12.80 -5.69
N ARG A 38 3.15 -13.89 -5.93
CA ARG A 38 2.77 -14.92 -6.92
C ARG A 38 1.35 -15.45 -6.70
N TYR A 39 0.93 -15.60 -5.46
CA TYR A 39 -0.43 -16.02 -5.11
C TYR A 39 -1.51 -15.07 -5.67
N VAL A 40 -1.22 -13.77 -5.79
CA VAL A 40 -2.13 -12.78 -6.41
C VAL A 40 -2.20 -13.03 -7.90
N MET A 41 -1.05 -13.25 -8.56
CA MET A 41 -0.99 -13.53 -9.99
C MET A 41 -1.73 -14.82 -10.35
N ASP A 42 -1.57 -15.84 -9.52
CA ASP A 42 -2.26 -17.13 -9.71
C ASP A 42 -3.77 -17.00 -9.48
N ALA A 43 -4.19 -16.23 -8.49
CA ALA A 43 -5.60 -15.92 -8.26
C ALA A 43 -6.23 -15.19 -9.47
N VAL A 44 -5.54 -14.17 -10.01
CA VAL A 44 -6.01 -13.44 -11.20
C VAL A 44 -6.11 -14.37 -12.43
N ARG A 45 -5.12 -15.24 -12.64
CA ARG A 45 -5.16 -16.23 -13.74
C ARG A 45 -6.34 -17.17 -13.61
N LEU A 46 -6.58 -17.70 -12.41
CA LEU A 46 -7.70 -18.59 -12.13
C LEU A 46 -9.04 -17.90 -12.36
N ILE A 47 -9.25 -16.72 -11.79
CA ILE A 47 -10.47 -15.93 -11.95
C ILE A 47 -10.73 -15.64 -13.44
N ARG A 48 -9.71 -15.18 -14.17
CA ARG A 48 -9.85 -14.90 -15.60
C ARG A 48 -10.24 -16.13 -16.41
N LYS A 49 -9.68 -17.31 -16.07
CA LYS A 49 -10.03 -18.58 -16.70
C LYS A 49 -11.48 -18.98 -16.42
N GLU A 50 -11.92 -18.86 -15.17
CA GLU A 50 -13.29 -19.23 -14.78
C GLU A 50 -14.34 -18.27 -15.35
N LEU A 51 -14.02 -16.99 -15.50
CA LEU A 51 -14.90 -16.01 -16.14
C LEU A 51 -15.08 -16.29 -17.64
N ASP A 52 -14.10 -16.91 -18.30
CA ASP A 52 -14.16 -17.35 -19.71
C ASP A 52 -14.68 -16.26 -20.67
N GLY A 53 -14.34 -15.01 -20.43
CA GLY A 53 -14.76 -13.86 -21.23
C GLY A 53 -16.22 -13.45 -21.06
N LYS A 54 -17.01 -14.10 -20.18
CA LYS A 54 -18.44 -13.79 -19.97
C LYS A 54 -18.65 -12.40 -19.36
N VAL A 55 -17.70 -11.97 -18.49
CA VAL A 55 -17.68 -10.64 -17.91
C VAL A 55 -16.23 -10.12 -17.84
N PRO A 56 -16.01 -8.80 -17.91
CA PRO A 56 -14.67 -8.25 -17.78
C PRO A 56 -14.14 -8.40 -16.35
N LEU A 57 -12.85 -8.68 -16.21
CA LEU A 57 -12.13 -8.59 -14.96
C LEU A 57 -11.43 -7.22 -14.91
N ILE A 58 -11.79 -6.39 -13.94
CA ILE A 58 -11.23 -5.05 -13.75
C ILE A 58 -10.19 -5.13 -12.63
N GLY A 59 -8.95 -4.70 -12.92
CA GLY A 59 -7.90 -4.55 -11.92
C GLY A 59 -8.10 -3.27 -11.11
N PHE A 60 -7.71 -3.33 -9.84
CA PHE A 60 -7.69 -2.18 -8.95
C PHE A 60 -6.38 -2.14 -8.16
N ALA A 61 -5.78 -0.96 -8.05
CA ALA A 61 -4.62 -0.71 -7.21
C ALA A 61 -4.77 0.63 -6.48
N GLY A 62 -4.30 0.69 -5.23
CA GLY A 62 -4.23 1.95 -4.50
C GLY A 62 -3.18 2.87 -5.13
N SER A 63 -3.48 4.18 -5.20
CA SER A 63 -2.46 5.16 -5.60
C SER A 63 -1.36 5.24 -4.52
N PRO A 64 -0.13 5.68 -4.86
CA PRO A 64 0.92 5.92 -3.88
C PRO A 64 0.47 6.82 -2.72
N TRP A 65 -0.33 7.84 -3.01
CA TRP A 65 -0.91 8.71 -1.99
C TRP A 65 -1.83 7.95 -1.02
N THR A 66 -2.75 7.16 -1.55
CA THR A 66 -3.67 6.36 -0.72
C THR A 66 -2.91 5.40 0.19
N LEU A 67 -1.92 4.70 -0.37
CA LEU A 67 -1.08 3.78 0.42
C LEU A 67 -0.27 4.52 1.49
N ALA A 68 0.32 5.68 1.15
CA ALA A 68 1.06 6.50 2.10
C ALA A 68 0.18 6.95 3.27
N THR A 69 -1.04 7.41 3.01
CA THR A 69 -1.96 7.84 4.08
C THR A 69 -2.26 6.71 5.04
N TYR A 70 -2.55 5.50 4.57
CA TYR A 70 -2.77 4.35 5.43
C TYR A 70 -1.53 3.96 6.25
N MET A 71 -0.33 4.01 5.63
CA MET A 71 0.93 3.66 6.31
C MET A 71 1.33 4.66 7.38
N VAL A 72 1.06 5.96 7.17
CA VAL A 72 1.39 7.04 8.11
C VAL A 72 0.33 7.17 9.22
N GLU A 73 -0.95 7.11 8.86
CA GLU A 73 -2.05 7.21 9.84
C GLU A 73 -2.23 5.91 10.65
N GLY A 74 -1.89 4.76 10.06
CA GLY A 74 -2.05 3.43 10.67
C GLY A 74 -3.39 2.76 10.35
N GLY A 75 -4.29 3.45 9.68
CA GLY A 75 -5.63 3.00 9.31
C GLY A 75 -6.37 4.09 8.53
N SER A 76 -7.70 4.02 8.50
CA SER A 76 -8.51 5.09 7.91
C SER A 76 -8.42 6.37 8.77
N SER A 77 -8.40 7.52 8.11
CA SER A 77 -8.38 8.82 8.76
C SER A 77 -9.32 9.78 8.03
N ARG A 78 -9.99 10.68 8.75
CA ARG A 78 -10.86 11.70 8.16
C ARG A 78 -10.10 12.94 7.71
N ASP A 79 -9.10 13.32 8.45
CA ASP A 79 -8.36 14.59 8.29
C ASP A 79 -6.94 14.42 7.79
N PHE A 80 -6.38 13.21 7.81
CA PHE A 80 -5.01 12.90 7.37
C PHE A 80 -3.96 13.80 8.05
N TYR A 81 -4.13 14.04 9.35
CA TYR A 81 -3.30 15.00 10.09
C TYR A 81 -1.81 14.65 10.06
N LYS A 82 -1.46 13.40 10.36
CA LYS A 82 -0.04 12.95 10.39
C LYS A 82 0.59 13.04 9.00
N THR A 83 -0.13 12.61 7.97
CA THR A 83 0.36 12.64 6.58
C THR A 83 0.56 14.08 6.11
N LYS A 84 -0.37 14.98 6.40
CA LYS A 84 -0.22 16.40 6.10
C LYS A 84 0.93 17.03 6.88
N SER A 85 1.07 16.71 8.18
CA SER A 85 2.18 17.18 9.00
C SER A 85 3.52 16.73 8.40
N MET A 86 3.66 15.50 7.97
CA MET A 86 4.87 15.00 7.32
C MET A 86 5.19 15.78 6.04
N LEU A 87 4.17 16.07 5.20
CA LEU A 87 4.37 16.84 3.96
C LEU A 87 4.95 18.24 4.22
N PHE A 88 4.52 18.91 5.29
CA PHE A 88 4.96 20.28 5.58
C PHE A 88 6.22 20.34 6.45
N ALA A 89 6.37 19.43 7.41
CA ALA A 89 7.49 19.43 8.34
C ALA A 89 8.70 18.66 7.82
N ASP A 90 8.50 17.60 7.02
CA ASP A 90 9.57 16.78 6.47
C ASP A 90 9.19 16.29 5.05
N SER A 91 9.13 17.23 4.12
CA SER A 91 8.76 16.96 2.73
C SER A 91 9.70 15.96 2.03
N ALA A 92 10.98 15.91 2.44
CA ALA A 92 11.94 14.97 1.88
C ALA A 92 11.55 13.52 2.19
N THR A 93 11.20 13.23 3.45
CA THR A 93 10.70 11.91 3.86
C THR A 93 9.39 11.56 3.16
N ALA A 94 8.46 12.52 3.03
CA ALA A 94 7.20 12.31 2.32
C ALA A 94 7.43 11.95 0.84
N HIS A 95 8.34 12.65 0.15
CA HIS A 95 8.68 12.34 -1.24
C HIS A 95 9.36 10.98 -1.38
N GLN A 96 10.26 10.61 -0.47
CA GLN A 96 10.90 9.29 -0.49
C GLN A 96 9.86 8.17 -0.31
N LEU A 97 8.90 8.35 0.59
CA LEU A 97 7.81 7.38 0.78
C LEU A 97 6.97 7.22 -0.48
N LEU A 98 6.54 8.35 -1.08
CA LEU A 98 5.74 8.33 -2.31
C LEU A 98 6.49 7.71 -3.49
N ALA A 99 7.79 7.98 -3.63
CA ALA A 99 8.62 7.37 -4.67
C ALA A 99 8.69 5.84 -4.52
N ARG A 100 8.99 5.33 -3.32
CA ARG A 100 9.01 3.89 -3.05
C ARG A 100 7.66 3.22 -3.31
N LEU A 101 6.57 3.89 -2.98
CA LEU A 101 5.22 3.40 -3.25
C LEU A 101 4.91 3.41 -4.73
N ALA A 102 5.34 4.44 -5.47
CA ALA A 102 5.18 4.49 -6.91
C ALA A 102 5.94 3.35 -7.60
N ASP A 103 7.19 3.11 -7.21
CA ASP A 103 7.97 1.98 -7.71
C ASP A 103 7.28 0.64 -7.41
N SER A 104 6.76 0.46 -6.19
CA SER A 104 6.06 -0.78 -5.80
C SER A 104 4.75 -1.00 -6.55
N VAL A 105 4.02 0.06 -6.91
CA VAL A 105 2.76 -0.04 -7.66
C VAL A 105 3.02 -0.24 -9.15
N ALA A 106 4.13 0.26 -9.67
CA ALA A 106 4.50 0.17 -11.08
C ALA A 106 5.16 -1.19 -11.45
N THR A 107 5.65 -1.93 -10.47
CA THR A 107 6.25 -3.26 -10.68
C THR A 107 5.21 -4.33 -10.89
#